data_a7795a6080147b152f210350b8ecfdb5
#
_entry.id   a7795a6080147b152f210350b8ecfdb5
#
_cell.length_a   1.000
_cell.length_b   1.000
_cell.length_c   1.000
_cell.angle_alpha   90.00
_cell.angle_beta   90.00
_cell.angle_gamma   90.00
#
_symmetry.space_group_name_H-M   'P 1'
#
loop_
_entity.id
_entity.type
_entity.pdbx_description
1 polymer ?
#
loop_
_entity_poly.entity_id
_entity_poly.type
_entity_poly.pdbx_seq_one_letter_code
_entity_poly.pdbx_strand_id
1 'polypeptide(L)'
;MSQSNLIGLERARLNLPGTAATDDRTIDAMIGACSDAVVKYCKRDFFPRSYDEVYNGDGDRRLLLRAYPILSVESVRYRPVTVLKVQNTDTNTNQQARVTVTRTGLTLLRVASGVRSVDTSVTWTANPTLTAVANAVNALGNGWNAQVVGDGNDYGKWPSADLYLPPSYGGGTTSQGALTTRGQVAELKLHTYELQGYQWDPRGWLLRGIPYTDPELLHPEDLIWPVGIHNFRVQYTAGYPTIPEAVQEACAEWVAIAWNATLRDPALASLRVEAVGQTWSSLFTNARQPPPQVAALLAPYRRHAVGTNQG
;
A
#
# COMPACT_ATOMS: atom_id res chain seq x y z
N MET A 1 -2.24 9.97 10.87
CA MET A 1 -2.16 8.51 11.04
C MET A 1 -1.61 8.28 12.42
N SER A 2 -2.35 7.65 13.31
CA SER A 2 -1.82 7.26 14.62
C SER A 2 -0.74 6.20 14.35
N GLN A 3 0.53 6.55 14.58
CA GLN A 3 1.59 5.56 14.61
C GLN A 3 1.31 4.66 15.81
N SER A 4 1.08 3.39 15.55
CA SER A 4 0.92 2.42 16.63
C SER A 4 2.32 2.08 17.13
N ASN A 5 2.61 2.34 18.40
CA ASN A 5 3.88 2.03 19.01
C ASN A 5 4.05 0.51 19.13
N LEU A 6 5.23 -0.01 18.77
CA LEU A 6 5.53 -1.45 18.85
C LEU A 6 5.57 -1.97 20.29
N ILE A 7 5.85 -1.08 21.25
CA ILE A 7 5.86 -1.37 22.67
C ILE A 7 5.13 -0.28 23.45
N GLY A 8 4.65 -0.62 24.63
CA GLY A 8 4.13 0.34 25.61
C GLY A 8 5.24 0.91 26.50
N LEU A 9 4.89 1.98 27.22
CA LEU A 9 5.77 2.68 28.15
C LEU A 9 6.33 1.74 29.25
N GLU A 10 5.48 0.88 29.80
CA GLU A 10 5.86 -0.10 30.82
C GLU A 10 7.00 -1.02 30.33
N ARG A 11 6.87 -1.51 29.09
CA ARG A 11 7.89 -2.36 28.48
C ARG A 11 9.22 -1.61 28.29
N ALA A 12 9.16 -0.36 27.83
CA ALA A 12 10.36 0.46 27.66
C ALA A 12 11.09 0.70 29.00
N ARG A 13 10.34 0.92 30.08
CA ARG A 13 10.88 1.15 31.41
C ARG A 13 11.63 -0.03 32.01
N LEU A 14 11.34 -1.26 31.60
CA LEU A 14 12.10 -2.44 32.03
C LEU A 14 13.58 -2.33 31.65
N ASN A 15 13.88 -1.69 30.53
CA ASN A 15 15.25 -1.49 30.04
C ASN A 15 15.83 -0.11 30.43
N LEU A 16 15.10 0.68 31.24
CA LEU A 16 15.44 2.06 31.65
C LEU A 16 15.38 2.22 33.18
N PRO A 17 16.23 1.53 33.94
CA PRO A 17 16.19 1.64 35.39
C PRO A 17 16.55 3.07 35.84
N GLY A 18 15.80 3.57 36.83
CA GLY A 18 16.06 4.89 37.46
C GLY A 18 15.39 6.07 36.74
N THR A 19 14.56 5.86 35.73
CA THR A 19 13.77 6.94 35.12
C THR A 19 12.60 7.35 36.00
N ALA A 20 12.32 8.66 36.06
CA ALA A 20 11.21 9.23 36.82
C ALA A 20 9.94 9.31 35.94
N ALA A 21 8.78 9.51 36.58
CA ALA A 21 7.53 9.71 35.86
C ALA A 21 7.53 11.00 34.99
N THR A 22 8.37 11.97 35.33
CA THR A 22 8.57 13.20 34.54
C THR A 22 9.18 12.93 33.17
N ASP A 23 9.85 11.79 32.98
CA ASP A 23 10.53 11.42 31.75
C ASP A 23 9.60 10.72 30.75
N ASP A 24 8.38 10.34 31.17
CA ASP A 24 7.43 9.54 30.40
C ASP A 24 7.14 10.12 29.01
N ARG A 25 6.94 11.43 28.92
CA ARG A 25 6.68 12.09 27.66
C ARG A 25 7.84 11.96 26.67
N THR A 26 9.05 12.04 27.19
CA THR A 26 10.28 11.90 26.36
C THR A 26 10.46 10.46 25.93
N ILE A 27 10.23 9.51 26.85
CA ILE A 27 10.31 8.07 26.56
C ILE A 27 9.24 7.68 25.54
N ASP A 28 8.02 8.17 25.65
CA ASP A 28 6.95 7.88 24.68
C ASP A 28 7.28 8.42 23.28
N ALA A 29 7.82 9.61 23.19
CA ALA A 29 8.32 10.17 21.94
C ALA A 29 9.43 9.29 21.31
N MET A 30 10.35 8.77 22.14
CA MET A 30 11.40 7.85 21.69
C MET A 30 10.84 6.51 21.25
N ILE A 31 9.83 5.97 21.94
CA ILE A 31 9.13 4.74 21.54
C ILE A 31 8.55 4.92 20.13
N GLY A 32 7.88 6.04 19.88
CA GLY A 32 7.34 6.34 18.55
C GLY A 32 8.42 6.39 17.46
N ALA A 33 9.52 7.09 17.73
CA ALA A 33 10.63 7.23 16.81
C ALA A 33 11.34 5.87 16.53
N CYS A 34 11.59 5.09 17.58
CA CYS A 34 12.22 3.76 17.46
C CYS A 34 11.28 2.76 16.75
N SER A 35 9.98 2.80 17.05
CA SER A 35 8.98 1.97 16.36
C SER A 35 8.97 2.22 14.86
N ASP A 36 8.99 3.50 14.47
CA ASP A 36 9.06 3.89 13.06
C ASP A 36 10.37 3.45 12.39
N ALA A 37 11.50 3.56 13.13
CA ALA A 37 12.81 3.12 12.65
C ALA A 37 12.85 1.59 12.45
N VAL A 38 12.26 0.80 13.35
CA VAL A 38 12.14 -0.67 13.23
C VAL A 38 11.34 -1.04 12.00
N VAL A 39 10.16 -0.42 11.80
CA VAL A 39 9.29 -0.66 10.64
C VAL A 39 10.04 -0.34 9.33
N LYS A 40 10.74 0.79 9.28
CA LYS A 40 11.54 1.20 8.11
C LYS A 40 12.71 0.25 7.84
N TYR A 41 13.41 -0.18 8.88
CA TYR A 41 14.52 -1.12 8.75
C TYR A 41 14.06 -2.49 8.24
N CYS A 42 12.98 -3.01 8.83
CA CYS A 42 12.40 -4.29 8.44
C CYS A 42 11.67 -4.22 7.10
N LYS A 43 11.35 -3.02 6.60
CA LYS A 43 10.52 -2.77 5.40
C LYS A 43 9.18 -3.50 5.50
N ARG A 44 8.58 -3.51 6.68
CA ARG A 44 7.39 -4.28 6.98
C ARG A 44 6.58 -3.61 8.08
N ASP A 45 5.26 -3.63 7.93
CA ASP A 45 4.33 -3.33 9.01
C ASP A 45 4.20 -4.56 9.93
N PHE A 46 4.15 -4.32 11.23
CA PHE A 46 3.95 -5.38 12.22
C PHE A 46 2.51 -5.47 12.69
N PHE A 47 1.73 -4.41 12.55
CA PHE A 47 0.30 -4.43 12.90
C PHE A 47 -0.55 -5.00 11.76
N PRO A 48 -1.68 -5.66 12.09
CA PRO A 48 -2.65 -6.07 11.09
C PRO A 48 -3.17 -4.85 10.33
N ARG A 49 -3.09 -4.91 9.00
CA ARG A 49 -3.64 -3.88 8.09
C ARG A 49 -4.29 -4.54 6.90
N SER A 50 -5.38 -3.93 6.43
CA SER A 50 -6.00 -4.30 5.17
C SER A 50 -5.24 -3.66 4.00
N TYR A 51 -5.00 -4.46 2.99
CA TYR A 51 -4.33 -4.10 1.75
C TYR A 51 -5.29 -4.34 0.60
N ASP A 52 -5.28 -3.43 -0.35
CA ASP A 52 -5.96 -3.54 -1.63
C ASP A 52 -4.92 -3.23 -2.70
N GLU A 53 -4.47 -4.25 -3.41
CA GLU A 53 -3.30 -4.14 -4.28
C GLU A 53 -3.53 -4.82 -5.62
N VAL A 54 -2.84 -4.30 -6.64
CA VAL A 54 -2.89 -4.86 -7.99
C VAL A 54 -1.59 -5.57 -8.29
N TYR A 55 -1.70 -6.74 -8.92
CA TYR A 55 -0.60 -7.65 -9.24
C TYR A 55 -0.60 -8.03 -10.72
N ASN A 56 0.58 -8.34 -11.20
CA ASN A 56 0.77 -8.96 -12.52
C ASN A 56 0.74 -10.47 -12.37
N GLY A 57 0.10 -11.16 -13.30
CA GLY A 57 0.28 -12.59 -13.43
C GLY A 57 1.51 -12.89 -14.27
N ASP A 58 2.25 -13.92 -13.89
CA ASP A 58 3.50 -14.35 -14.53
C ASP A 58 3.41 -15.75 -15.16
N GLY A 59 2.27 -16.41 -15.06
CA GLY A 59 2.07 -17.77 -15.55
C GLY A 59 2.50 -18.85 -14.55
N ASP A 60 2.92 -18.49 -13.34
CA ASP A 60 3.27 -19.45 -12.29
C ASP A 60 2.02 -19.85 -11.48
N ARG A 61 2.15 -20.90 -10.71
CA ARG A 61 1.16 -21.36 -9.72
C ARG A 61 1.14 -20.52 -8.45
N ARG A 62 2.14 -19.67 -8.27
CA ARG A 62 2.38 -18.88 -7.06
C ARG A 62 2.34 -17.40 -7.37
N LEU A 63 1.58 -16.65 -6.58
CA LEU A 63 1.60 -15.21 -6.56
C LEU A 63 2.09 -14.74 -5.19
N LEU A 64 3.17 -13.98 -5.15
CA LEU A 64 3.70 -13.43 -3.90
C LEU A 64 3.06 -12.09 -3.59
N LEU A 65 2.37 -12.02 -2.46
CA LEU A 65 1.83 -10.75 -1.95
C LEU A 65 2.92 -9.89 -1.31
N ARG A 66 2.74 -8.58 -1.39
CA ARG A 66 3.74 -7.63 -0.90
C ARG A 66 3.79 -7.54 0.61
N ALA A 67 2.67 -7.72 1.30
CA ALA A 67 2.62 -7.73 2.76
C ALA A 67 2.39 -9.15 3.29
N TYR A 68 3.12 -9.52 4.34
CA TYR A 68 3.01 -10.81 5.03
C TYR A 68 3.50 -10.67 6.48
N PRO A 69 3.11 -11.55 7.42
CA PRO A 69 2.29 -12.74 7.21
C PRO A 69 0.85 -12.39 6.82
N ILE A 70 0.24 -13.22 5.96
CA ILE A 70 -1.17 -13.09 5.59
C ILE A 70 -2.01 -13.61 6.75
N LEU A 71 -3.04 -12.85 7.12
CA LEU A 71 -4.03 -13.23 8.12
C LEU A 71 -5.34 -13.70 7.48
N SER A 72 -5.78 -13.00 6.45
CA SER A 72 -6.96 -13.35 5.65
C SER A 72 -6.81 -12.84 4.23
N VAL A 73 -7.49 -13.47 3.30
CA VAL A 73 -7.69 -12.96 1.94
C VAL A 73 -9.19 -12.77 1.75
N GLU A 74 -9.60 -11.53 1.56
CA GLU A 74 -11.01 -11.16 1.43
C GLU A 74 -11.52 -11.40 0.03
N SER A 75 -10.74 -11.02 -1.00
CA SER A 75 -11.10 -11.26 -2.40
C SER A 75 -9.88 -11.27 -3.31
N VAL A 76 -9.97 -12.06 -4.37
CA VAL A 76 -9.06 -12.02 -5.51
C VAL A 76 -9.91 -11.82 -6.75
N ARG A 77 -9.72 -10.71 -7.43
CA ARG A 77 -10.45 -10.38 -8.64
C ARG A 77 -9.53 -10.38 -9.84
N TYR A 78 -10.04 -10.86 -10.96
CA TYR A 78 -9.31 -11.05 -12.20
C TYR A 78 -10.01 -10.37 -13.39
N ARG A 79 -9.27 -10.10 -14.44
CA ARG A 79 -9.73 -9.47 -15.69
C ARG A 79 -10.35 -8.09 -15.52
N PRO A 80 -9.56 -7.03 -15.73
CA PRO A 80 -10.11 -5.69 -15.82
C PRO A 80 -10.92 -5.55 -17.11
N VAL A 81 -12.21 -5.23 -16.97
CA VAL A 81 -13.11 -4.95 -18.08
C VAL A 81 -13.53 -3.49 -18.08
N THR A 82 -13.76 -2.92 -19.25
CA THR A 82 -14.26 -1.55 -19.39
C THR A 82 -15.69 -1.49 -18.89
N VAL A 83 -15.95 -0.65 -17.90
CA VAL A 83 -17.26 -0.48 -17.26
C VAL A 83 -17.84 0.91 -17.43
N LEU A 84 -16.97 1.91 -17.63
CA LEU A 84 -17.37 3.30 -17.85
C LEU A 84 -16.53 3.90 -18.96
N LYS A 85 -17.18 4.51 -19.94
CA LYS A 85 -16.55 5.30 -21.00
C LYS A 85 -16.83 6.77 -20.76
N VAL A 86 -15.79 7.58 -20.80
CA VAL A 86 -15.90 9.05 -20.64
C VAL A 86 -15.20 9.71 -21.81
N GLN A 87 -15.83 10.69 -22.43
CA GLN A 87 -15.25 11.45 -23.55
C GLN A 87 -15.67 12.90 -23.49
N ASN A 88 -14.92 13.75 -24.19
CA ASN A 88 -15.36 15.11 -24.50
C ASN A 88 -15.67 15.19 -26.00
N THR A 89 -16.93 15.42 -26.32
CA THR A 89 -17.44 15.40 -27.71
C THR A 89 -17.39 16.77 -28.39
N ASP A 90 -17.22 17.86 -27.62
CA ASP A 90 -17.11 19.21 -28.17
C ASP A 90 -15.68 19.46 -28.68
N THR A 91 -15.42 19.01 -29.89
CA THR A 91 -14.12 19.15 -30.56
C THR A 91 -13.93 20.54 -31.19
N ASN A 92 -14.96 21.36 -31.26
CA ASN A 92 -14.89 22.69 -31.82
C ASN A 92 -14.35 23.69 -30.80
N THR A 93 -14.83 23.62 -29.56
CA THR A 93 -14.47 24.53 -28.48
C THR A 93 -13.26 24.03 -27.71
N ASN A 94 -13.17 22.72 -27.44
CA ASN A 94 -12.15 22.11 -26.60
C ASN A 94 -10.96 21.61 -27.41
N GLN A 95 -9.77 22.15 -27.14
CA GLN A 95 -8.52 21.74 -27.78
C GLN A 95 -7.96 20.47 -27.16
N GLN A 96 -8.16 20.30 -25.85
CA GLN A 96 -7.72 19.13 -25.08
C GLN A 96 -8.77 18.76 -24.04
N ALA A 97 -8.82 17.47 -23.72
CA ALA A 97 -9.62 16.93 -22.63
C ALA A 97 -8.84 15.81 -21.93
N ARG A 98 -8.96 15.76 -20.61
CA ARG A 98 -8.32 14.71 -19.79
C ARG A 98 -9.28 14.26 -18.71
N VAL A 99 -9.36 12.94 -18.55
CA VAL A 99 -10.03 12.27 -17.43
C VAL A 99 -8.96 11.63 -16.54
N THR A 100 -9.00 11.93 -15.26
CA THR A 100 -8.07 11.33 -14.29
C THR A 100 -8.87 10.73 -13.15
N VAL A 101 -8.63 9.46 -12.85
CA VAL A 101 -9.19 8.79 -11.68
C VAL A 101 -8.30 9.08 -10.49
N THR A 102 -8.88 9.62 -9.44
CA THR A 102 -8.21 9.94 -8.19
C THR A 102 -8.77 9.11 -7.04
N ARG A 103 -8.12 9.14 -5.89
CA ARG A 103 -8.61 8.45 -4.70
C ARG A 103 -10.01 8.90 -4.26
N THR A 104 -10.39 10.13 -4.57
CA THR A 104 -11.64 10.75 -4.11
C THR A 104 -12.69 10.90 -5.19
N GLY A 105 -12.34 10.69 -6.46
CA GLY A 105 -13.28 10.89 -7.57
C GLY A 105 -12.62 10.99 -8.93
N LEU A 106 -13.38 11.45 -9.93
CA LEU A 106 -12.88 11.82 -11.24
C LEU A 106 -12.52 13.30 -11.29
N THR A 107 -11.37 13.62 -11.85
CA THR A 107 -11.00 14.98 -12.23
C THR A 107 -11.12 15.12 -13.74
N LEU A 108 -11.95 16.05 -14.20
CA LEU A 108 -12.21 16.33 -15.59
C LEU A 108 -11.58 17.68 -15.94
N LEU A 109 -10.62 17.65 -16.86
CA LEU A 109 -9.87 18.82 -17.27
C LEU A 109 -10.06 19.04 -18.76
N ARG A 110 -10.29 20.27 -19.17
CA ARG A 110 -10.29 20.69 -20.58
C ARG A 110 -9.46 21.93 -20.81
N VAL A 111 -9.07 22.11 -22.04
CA VAL A 111 -8.46 23.35 -22.53
C VAL A 111 -9.37 23.90 -23.63
N ALA A 112 -9.90 25.10 -23.41
CA ALA A 112 -10.74 25.81 -24.35
C ALA A 112 -10.17 27.20 -24.59
N SER A 113 -10.02 27.59 -25.85
CA SER A 113 -9.43 28.92 -26.23
C SER A 113 -8.09 29.22 -25.54
N GLY A 114 -7.24 28.17 -25.39
CA GLY A 114 -5.95 28.29 -24.71
C GLY A 114 -6.03 28.32 -23.17
N VAL A 115 -7.22 28.34 -22.59
CA VAL A 115 -7.41 28.39 -21.14
C VAL A 115 -7.66 26.97 -20.60
N ARG A 116 -6.88 26.61 -19.61
CA ARG A 116 -7.02 25.35 -18.90
C ARG A 116 -8.03 25.48 -17.76
N SER A 117 -9.03 24.64 -17.74
CA SER A 117 -10.05 24.58 -16.68
C SER A 117 -10.27 23.16 -16.18
N VAL A 118 -10.51 23.05 -14.88
CA VAL A 118 -11.04 21.84 -14.26
C VAL A 118 -12.53 22.04 -14.10
N ASP A 119 -13.34 21.23 -14.78
CA ASP A 119 -14.78 21.47 -14.84
C ASP A 119 -15.49 21.09 -13.55
N THR A 120 -15.04 20.19 -12.78
CA THR A 120 -15.49 19.85 -11.44
C THR A 120 -14.96 18.46 -11.09
N SER A 121 -14.75 18.19 -9.82
CA SER A 121 -14.44 16.84 -9.35
C SER A 121 -15.74 16.10 -9.08
N VAL A 122 -15.97 15.00 -9.80
CA VAL A 122 -17.07 14.08 -9.53
C VAL A 122 -16.59 13.14 -8.41
N THR A 123 -17.03 13.39 -7.17
CA THR A 123 -16.56 12.63 -6.01
C THR A 123 -17.29 11.31 -5.84
N TRP A 124 -16.61 10.28 -5.36
CA TRP A 124 -17.21 8.96 -5.08
C TRP A 124 -18.28 9.04 -4.00
N THR A 125 -18.08 9.88 -2.98
CA THR A 125 -19.03 10.06 -1.88
C THR A 125 -20.37 10.61 -2.36
N ALA A 126 -20.36 11.59 -3.28
CA ALA A 126 -21.59 12.15 -3.85
C ALA A 126 -22.20 11.23 -4.93
N ASN A 127 -21.38 10.40 -5.57
CA ASN A 127 -21.77 9.54 -6.68
C ASN A 127 -21.32 8.10 -6.41
N PRO A 128 -22.00 7.36 -5.52
CA PRO A 128 -21.51 6.07 -5.01
C PRO A 128 -21.56 4.93 -6.04
N THR A 129 -22.29 5.09 -7.16
CA THR A 129 -22.42 4.09 -8.20
C THR A 129 -21.92 4.59 -9.56
N LEU A 130 -21.56 3.67 -10.46
CA LEU A 130 -21.12 4.03 -11.81
C LEU A 130 -22.19 4.81 -12.59
N THR A 131 -23.47 4.46 -12.41
CA THR A 131 -24.57 5.22 -13.01
C THR A 131 -24.62 6.65 -12.46
N ALA A 132 -24.46 6.84 -11.15
CA ALA A 132 -24.43 8.18 -10.56
C ALA A 132 -23.25 9.01 -11.09
N VAL A 133 -22.08 8.40 -11.27
CA VAL A 133 -20.91 9.04 -11.88
C VAL A 133 -21.20 9.45 -13.32
N ALA A 134 -21.77 8.56 -14.14
CA ALA A 134 -22.10 8.87 -15.51
C ALA A 134 -23.08 10.05 -15.59
N ASN A 135 -24.12 10.04 -14.77
CA ASN A 135 -25.10 11.12 -14.71
C ASN A 135 -24.46 12.46 -14.28
N ALA A 136 -23.59 12.43 -13.27
CA ALA A 136 -22.88 13.61 -12.80
C ALA A 136 -21.94 14.19 -13.88
N VAL A 137 -21.23 13.35 -14.62
CA VAL A 137 -20.38 13.78 -15.73
C VAL A 137 -21.22 14.40 -16.84
N ASN A 138 -22.33 13.77 -17.21
CA ASN A 138 -23.24 14.26 -18.25
C ASN A 138 -23.90 15.60 -17.87
N ALA A 139 -24.17 15.80 -16.58
CA ALA A 139 -24.74 17.05 -16.06
C ALA A 139 -23.77 18.25 -16.10
N LEU A 140 -22.46 18.03 -16.24
CA LEU A 140 -21.48 19.10 -16.32
C LEU A 140 -21.61 19.96 -17.60
N GLY A 141 -22.15 19.39 -18.67
CA GLY A 141 -22.11 20.03 -19.98
C GLY A 141 -20.67 20.12 -20.53
N ASN A 142 -20.33 21.24 -21.16
CA ASN A 142 -18.98 21.51 -21.71
C ASN A 142 -18.44 20.44 -22.65
N GLY A 143 -19.33 19.66 -23.27
CA GLY A 143 -19.01 18.55 -24.16
C GLY A 143 -18.67 17.24 -23.47
N TRP A 144 -18.75 17.15 -22.14
CA TRP A 144 -18.55 15.90 -21.42
C TRP A 144 -19.70 14.92 -21.62
N ASN A 145 -19.36 13.69 -21.90
CA ASN A 145 -20.30 12.57 -22.05
C ASN A 145 -19.72 11.32 -21.38
N ALA A 146 -20.52 10.66 -20.58
CA ALA A 146 -20.14 9.41 -19.91
C ALA A 146 -21.25 8.37 -20.13
N GLN A 147 -20.82 7.13 -20.35
CA GLN A 147 -21.71 5.99 -20.55
C GLN A 147 -21.20 4.79 -19.76
N VAL A 148 -22.09 4.18 -18.97
CA VAL A 148 -21.84 2.88 -18.38
C VAL A 148 -21.91 1.83 -19.48
N VAL A 149 -20.90 0.97 -19.54
CA VAL A 149 -20.79 -0.11 -20.52
C VAL A 149 -20.99 -1.43 -19.79
N GLY A 150 -21.86 -2.27 -20.31
CA GLY A 150 -22.09 -3.58 -19.73
C GLY A 150 -23.04 -4.40 -20.59
N ASP A 151 -22.82 -5.67 -20.64
CA ASP A 151 -23.58 -6.67 -21.38
C ASP A 151 -24.37 -7.56 -20.39
N GLY A 152 -25.31 -6.95 -19.67
CA GLY A 152 -26.20 -7.68 -18.77
C GLY A 152 -25.70 -7.89 -17.34
N ASN A 153 -24.48 -7.47 -17.00
CA ASN A 153 -23.93 -7.57 -15.64
C ASN A 153 -24.26 -6.39 -14.73
N ASP A 154 -25.10 -5.47 -15.15
CA ASP A 154 -25.58 -4.32 -14.38
C ASP A 154 -24.44 -3.54 -13.67
N TYR A 155 -23.37 -3.25 -14.39
CA TYR A 155 -22.23 -2.49 -13.86
C TYR A 155 -22.64 -1.11 -13.31
N GLY A 156 -23.78 -0.59 -13.71
CA GLY A 156 -24.28 0.67 -13.20
C GLY A 156 -24.42 0.74 -11.69
N LYS A 157 -24.68 -0.38 -11.02
CA LYS A 157 -24.82 -0.48 -9.56
C LYS A 157 -23.50 -0.68 -8.82
N TRP A 158 -22.41 -0.93 -9.54
CA TRP A 158 -21.11 -1.16 -8.91
C TRP A 158 -20.59 0.09 -8.22
N PRO A 159 -19.84 -0.10 -7.11
CA PRO A 159 -19.24 1.01 -6.39
C PRO A 159 -18.28 1.81 -7.28
N SER A 160 -18.51 3.10 -7.38
CA SER A 160 -17.68 3.99 -8.19
C SER A 160 -16.26 4.12 -7.65
N ALA A 161 -16.07 3.99 -6.33
CA ALA A 161 -14.77 4.05 -5.69
C ALA A 161 -13.81 2.92 -6.16
N ASP A 162 -14.36 1.80 -6.63
CA ASP A 162 -13.58 0.68 -7.16
C ASP A 162 -12.86 1.02 -8.48
N LEU A 163 -13.24 2.10 -9.16
CA LEU A 163 -12.50 2.64 -10.32
C LEU A 163 -11.09 3.09 -9.94
N TYR A 164 -10.89 3.50 -8.69
CA TYR A 164 -9.57 3.84 -8.22
C TYR A 164 -8.77 2.56 -7.98
N LEU A 165 -7.74 2.37 -8.77
CA LEU A 165 -6.78 1.30 -8.52
C LEU A 165 -5.75 1.80 -7.50
N PRO A 166 -5.57 1.08 -6.40
CA PRO A 166 -4.57 1.46 -5.41
C PRO A 166 -3.17 1.45 -6.03
N PRO A 167 -2.24 2.23 -5.49
CA PRO A 167 -0.89 2.31 -6.01
C PRO A 167 -0.25 0.93 -5.98
N SER A 168 0.01 0.39 -7.17
CA SER A 168 0.86 -0.77 -7.31
C SER A 168 2.29 -0.35 -7.08
N TYR A 169 3.03 -1.13 -6.34
CA TYR A 169 4.48 -1.11 -6.18
C TYR A 169 5.16 0.26 -6.40
N GLY A 170 5.66 0.87 -5.33
CA GLY A 170 6.49 2.07 -5.41
C GLY A 170 5.82 3.40 -5.03
N GLY A 171 4.58 3.40 -4.58
CA GLY A 171 3.95 4.58 -3.96
C GLY A 171 3.47 5.66 -4.92
N GLY A 172 3.26 5.33 -6.19
CA GLY A 172 2.61 6.24 -7.14
C GLY A 172 1.10 6.21 -7.03
N THR A 173 0.45 7.35 -7.28
CA THR A 173 -0.98 7.40 -7.52
C THR A 173 -1.28 6.77 -8.87
N THR A 174 -1.99 5.66 -8.89
CA THR A 174 -2.45 5.05 -10.13
C THR A 174 -3.71 5.77 -10.60
N SER A 175 -3.67 6.35 -11.77
CA SER A 175 -4.85 6.85 -12.46
C SER A 175 -5.20 5.92 -13.61
N GLN A 176 -6.45 5.54 -13.73
CA GLN A 176 -6.97 4.92 -14.93
C GLN A 176 -7.39 6.01 -15.92
N GLY A 177 -7.26 5.71 -17.20
CA GLY A 177 -7.85 6.52 -18.25
C GLY A 177 -7.42 7.96 -18.19
N ALA A 178 -6.23 8.27 -18.68
CA ALA A 178 -5.84 9.63 -18.98
C ALA A 178 -6.10 9.85 -20.46
N LEU A 179 -7.19 10.54 -20.76
CA LEU A 179 -7.43 10.97 -22.11
C LEU A 179 -6.76 12.30 -22.36
N THR A 180 -6.06 12.42 -23.46
CA THR A 180 -5.22 13.59 -23.72
C THR A 180 -5.69 14.41 -24.90
N THR A 181 -6.62 13.90 -25.71
CA THR A 181 -7.09 14.55 -26.93
C THR A 181 -8.61 14.60 -26.99
N ARG A 182 -9.11 15.68 -27.59
CA ARG A 182 -10.54 15.84 -27.85
C ARG A 182 -11.09 14.69 -28.70
N GLY A 183 -12.30 14.25 -28.42
CA GLY A 183 -12.99 13.22 -29.18
C GLY A 183 -12.53 11.78 -28.88
N GLN A 184 -11.45 11.60 -28.13
CA GLN A 184 -11.06 10.25 -27.70
C GLN A 184 -11.87 9.80 -26.49
N VAL A 185 -12.02 8.48 -26.35
CA VAL A 185 -12.75 7.85 -25.27
C VAL A 185 -11.78 7.34 -24.21
N ALA A 186 -11.97 7.78 -22.99
CA ALA A 186 -11.31 7.18 -21.83
C ALA A 186 -12.10 5.96 -21.37
N GLU A 187 -11.47 4.79 -21.40
CA GLU A 187 -12.05 3.55 -20.93
C GLU A 187 -11.62 3.28 -19.50
N LEU A 188 -12.57 3.35 -18.57
CA LEU A 188 -12.33 3.07 -17.17
C LEU A 188 -12.70 1.62 -16.87
N LYS A 189 -11.80 0.92 -16.18
CA LYS A 189 -11.88 -0.54 -16.03
C LYS A 189 -12.02 -0.93 -14.56
N LEU A 190 -12.75 -2.03 -14.33
CA LEU A 190 -12.85 -2.72 -13.05
C LEU A 190 -12.45 -4.19 -13.19
N HIS A 191 -11.87 -4.73 -12.13
CA HIS A 191 -11.71 -6.17 -11.97
C HIS A 191 -13.06 -6.74 -11.48
N THR A 192 -13.77 -7.41 -12.35
CA THR A 192 -15.15 -7.83 -12.07
C THR A 192 -15.29 -9.32 -11.78
N TYR A 193 -14.37 -10.14 -12.26
CA TYR A 193 -14.44 -11.58 -12.07
C TYR A 193 -13.77 -11.97 -10.76
N GLU A 194 -14.53 -12.48 -9.80
CA GLU A 194 -13.99 -13.01 -8.55
C GLU A 194 -13.44 -14.41 -8.77
N LEU A 195 -12.16 -14.56 -8.49
CA LEU A 195 -11.43 -15.78 -8.70
C LEU A 195 -11.65 -16.74 -7.53
N GLN A 196 -11.99 -17.97 -7.86
CA GLN A 196 -12.11 -19.07 -6.90
C GLN A 196 -10.94 -20.05 -7.07
N GLY A 197 -10.82 -21.02 -6.19
CA GLY A 197 -9.84 -22.11 -6.34
C GLY A 197 -8.39 -21.69 -6.08
N TYR A 198 -8.16 -20.87 -5.06
CA TYR A 198 -6.84 -20.56 -4.55
C TYR A 198 -6.73 -20.88 -3.05
N GLN A 199 -5.52 -21.09 -2.59
CA GLN A 199 -5.15 -21.15 -1.17
C GLN A 199 -4.12 -20.07 -0.89
N TRP A 200 -3.96 -19.72 0.37
CA TRP A 200 -2.93 -18.80 0.80
C TRP A 200 -2.06 -19.40 1.91
N ASP A 201 -0.79 -19.02 1.91
CA ASP A 201 0.19 -19.37 2.93
C ASP A 201 0.52 -18.10 3.73
N PRO A 202 0.56 -18.16 5.07
CA PRO A 202 0.96 -17.02 5.91
C PRO A 202 2.26 -16.35 5.46
N ARG A 203 3.16 -17.06 4.79
CA ARG A 203 4.42 -16.54 4.26
C ARG A 203 4.28 -15.58 3.07
N GLY A 204 3.06 -15.29 2.64
CA GLY A 204 2.78 -14.30 1.60
C GLY A 204 2.40 -14.90 0.25
N TRP A 205 2.23 -16.21 0.13
CA TRP A 205 1.93 -16.83 -1.14
C TRP A 205 0.43 -17.08 -1.33
N LEU A 206 -0.07 -16.72 -2.49
CA LEU A 206 -1.31 -17.26 -3.03
C LEU A 206 -0.97 -18.39 -4.00
N LEU A 207 -1.60 -19.53 -3.81
CA LEU A 207 -1.35 -20.76 -4.55
C LEU A 207 -2.57 -21.12 -5.38
N ARG A 208 -2.38 -21.39 -6.67
CA ARG A 208 -3.41 -21.91 -7.57
C ARG A 208 -3.27 -23.42 -7.67
N GLY A 209 -4.37 -24.10 -8.08
CA GLY A 209 -4.37 -25.52 -8.31
C GLY A 209 -4.42 -26.34 -7.02
N ILE A 210 -5.34 -25.99 -6.14
CA ILE A 210 -5.69 -26.78 -4.96
C ILE A 210 -6.09 -28.19 -5.38
N PRO A 211 -5.82 -29.20 -4.54
CA PRO A 211 -6.18 -30.57 -4.85
C PRO A 211 -7.68 -30.69 -5.06
N TYR A 212 -8.06 -30.76 -6.30
CA TYR A 212 -9.39 -31.14 -6.70
C TYR A 212 -9.50 -32.64 -6.72
N THR A 213 -10.65 -33.13 -6.36
CA THR A 213 -10.97 -34.55 -6.41
C THR A 213 -11.08 -35.08 -7.83
N ASP A 214 -11.22 -34.19 -8.82
CA ASP A 214 -11.34 -34.56 -10.22
C ASP A 214 -10.44 -33.69 -11.13
N PRO A 215 -9.28 -34.19 -11.56
CA PRO A 215 -8.36 -33.48 -12.42
C PRO A 215 -8.91 -33.25 -13.85
N GLU A 216 -9.93 -33.97 -14.28
CA GLU A 216 -10.55 -33.80 -15.62
C GLU A 216 -11.37 -32.51 -15.73
N LEU A 217 -11.78 -31.96 -14.60
CA LEU A 217 -12.56 -30.70 -14.56
C LEU A 217 -11.69 -29.44 -14.49
N LEU A 218 -10.37 -29.57 -14.42
CA LEU A 218 -9.46 -28.45 -14.32
C LEU A 218 -9.00 -27.99 -15.70
N HIS A 219 -9.35 -26.78 -16.05
CA HIS A 219 -8.69 -26.10 -17.16
C HIS A 219 -7.25 -25.72 -16.74
N PRO A 220 -6.25 -25.87 -17.64
CA PRO A 220 -4.87 -25.46 -17.34
C PRO A 220 -4.75 -24.03 -16.80
N GLU A 221 -5.64 -23.14 -17.22
CA GLU A 221 -5.72 -21.75 -16.78
C GLU A 221 -6.11 -21.62 -15.30
N ASP A 222 -6.77 -22.63 -14.72
CA ASP A 222 -7.14 -22.63 -13.29
C ASP A 222 -5.99 -23.02 -12.38
N LEU A 223 -4.91 -23.54 -12.96
CA LEU A 223 -3.72 -24.00 -12.22
C LEU A 223 -2.65 -22.93 -12.09
N ILE A 224 -2.74 -21.84 -12.83
CA ILE A 224 -1.73 -20.79 -12.91
C ILE A 224 -2.33 -19.40 -12.70
N TRP A 225 -1.49 -18.42 -12.42
CA TRP A 225 -1.81 -17.00 -12.45
C TRP A 225 -1.56 -16.49 -13.88
N PRO A 226 -2.58 -16.38 -14.73
CA PRO A 226 -2.39 -16.03 -16.14
C PRO A 226 -1.56 -14.78 -16.34
N VAL A 227 -0.67 -14.81 -17.33
CA VAL A 227 0.22 -13.67 -17.65
C VAL A 227 -0.59 -12.42 -17.98
N GLY A 228 -0.19 -11.31 -17.39
CA GLY A 228 -0.81 -10.01 -17.67
C GLY A 228 -0.38 -8.94 -16.71
N ILE A 229 -0.47 -7.69 -17.18
CA ILE A 229 -0.12 -6.51 -16.38
C ILE A 229 -1.36 -6.03 -15.64
N HIS A 230 -1.24 -5.86 -14.31
CA HIS A 230 -2.33 -5.39 -13.44
C HIS A 230 -3.63 -6.16 -13.61
N ASN A 231 -3.53 -7.45 -13.92
CA ASN A 231 -4.68 -8.28 -14.21
C ASN A 231 -5.34 -8.91 -12.97
N PHE A 232 -4.69 -8.84 -11.81
CA PHE A 232 -5.23 -9.28 -10.52
C PHE A 232 -5.34 -8.11 -9.54
N ARG A 233 -6.47 -8.02 -8.85
CA ARG A 233 -6.68 -7.16 -7.68
C ARG A 233 -6.92 -8.04 -6.47
N VAL A 234 -6.10 -7.90 -5.44
CA VAL A 234 -6.15 -8.72 -4.23
C VAL A 234 -6.45 -7.82 -3.04
N GLN A 235 -7.50 -8.15 -2.31
CA GLN A 235 -7.85 -7.54 -1.04
C GLN A 235 -7.54 -8.53 0.07
N TYR A 236 -6.70 -8.15 1.01
CA TYR A 236 -6.23 -9.04 2.06
C TYR A 236 -5.80 -8.28 3.30
N THR A 237 -5.76 -8.97 4.43
CA THR A 237 -5.22 -8.45 5.69
C THR A 237 -3.92 -9.16 5.99
N ALA A 238 -2.88 -8.38 6.29
CA ALA A 238 -1.55 -8.91 6.65
C ALA A 238 -0.98 -8.15 7.85
N GLY A 239 -0.09 -8.82 8.57
CA GLY A 239 0.55 -8.34 9.79
C GLY A 239 0.59 -9.44 10.83
N TYR A 240 0.99 -9.10 12.03
CA TYR A 240 1.01 -10.04 13.15
C TYR A 240 -0.18 -9.77 14.07
N PRO A 241 -0.96 -10.79 14.47
CA PRO A 241 -2.02 -10.62 15.48
C PRO A 241 -1.46 -10.09 16.80
N THR A 242 -0.26 -10.56 17.15
CA THR A 242 0.53 -10.07 18.29
C THR A 242 1.94 -9.79 17.80
N ILE A 243 2.48 -8.62 18.13
CA ILE A 243 3.84 -8.25 17.72
C ILE A 243 4.82 -9.27 18.31
N PRO A 244 5.72 -9.85 17.48
CA PRO A 244 6.70 -10.83 17.95
C PRO A 244 7.58 -10.27 19.07
N GLU A 245 7.83 -11.09 20.09
CA GLU A 245 8.57 -10.70 21.28
C GLU A 245 9.98 -10.13 20.94
N ALA A 246 10.67 -10.76 20.00
CA ALA A 246 11.98 -10.28 19.55
C ALA A 246 11.93 -8.87 18.92
N VAL A 247 10.83 -8.52 18.28
CA VAL A 247 10.62 -7.17 17.72
C VAL A 247 10.36 -6.16 18.82
N GLN A 248 9.56 -6.54 19.82
CA GLN A 248 9.32 -5.72 21.00
C GLN A 248 10.61 -5.47 21.78
N GLU A 249 11.41 -6.51 21.98
CA GLU A 249 12.71 -6.42 22.68
C GLU A 249 13.68 -5.53 21.89
N ALA A 250 13.78 -5.73 20.59
CA ALA A 250 14.59 -4.88 19.71
C ALA A 250 14.21 -3.39 19.80
N CYS A 251 12.91 -3.12 19.87
CA CYS A 251 12.42 -1.75 20.05
C CYS A 251 12.77 -1.20 21.42
N ALA A 252 12.59 -1.99 22.50
CA ALA A 252 12.93 -1.58 23.87
C ALA A 252 14.43 -1.32 24.04
N GLU A 253 15.27 -2.19 23.50
CA GLU A 253 16.73 -1.97 23.49
C GLU A 253 17.10 -0.70 22.72
N TRP A 254 16.48 -0.46 21.57
CA TRP A 254 16.78 0.73 20.80
C TRP A 254 16.37 2.00 21.54
N VAL A 255 15.23 1.99 22.25
CA VAL A 255 14.82 3.09 23.13
C VAL A 255 15.83 3.30 24.24
N ALA A 256 16.33 2.22 24.88
CA ALA A 256 17.32 2.32 25.95
C ALA A 256 18.65 2.92 25.45
N ILE A 257 19.11 2.52 24.26
CA ILE A 257 20.29 3.09 23.64
C ILE A 257 20.10 4.57 23.31
N ALA A 258 18.93 4.94 22.75
CA ALA A 258 18.61 6.32 22.44
C ALA A 258 18.53 7.19 23.70
N TRP A 259 17.89 6.68 24.77
CA TRP A 259 17.83 7.35 26.06
C TRP A 259 19.23 7.59 26.66
N ASN A 260 20.02 6.54 26.74
CA ASN A 260 21.38 6.66 27.28
C ASN A 260 22.30 7.61 26.47
N ALA A 261 21.98 7.78 25.17
CA ALA A 261 22.69 8.75 24.34
C ALA A 261 22.32 10.21 24.70
N THR A 262 21.11 10.48 25.18
CA THR A 262 20.72 11.83 25.61
C THR A 262 21.37 12.26 26.93
N LEU A 263 21.80 11.30 27.76
CA LEU A 263 22.50 11.55 29.03
C LEU A 263 23.95 11.87 28.84
N ARG A 264 24.48 11.79 27.62
CA ARG A 264 25.88 12.03 27.30
C ARG A 264 26.07 13.44 26.72
N ASP A 265 27.27 14.01 27.02
CA ASP A 265 27.71 15.19 26.29
C ASP A 265 27.92 14.81 24.80
N PRO A 266 27.21 15.41 23.86
CA PRO A 266 27.35 15.10 22.43
C PRO A 266 28.72 15.43 21.86
N ALA A 267 29.51 16.27 22.55
CA ALA A 267 30.89 16.61 22.17
C ALA A 267 31.92 15.57 22.63
N LEU A 268 31.52 14.62 23.50
CA LEU A 268 32.45 13.65 24.09
C LEU A 268 32.52 12.38 23.20
N ALA A 269 33.57 12.27 22.39
CA ALA A 269 33.84 11.09 21.57
C ALA A 269 34.56 9.96 22.31
N SER A 270 35.36 10.30 23.30
CA SER A 270 36.08 9.32 24.15
C SER A 270 36.37 9.90 25.52
N LEU A 271 36.34 9.04 26.53
CA LEU A 271 36.77 9.37 27.89
C LEU A 271 37.85 8.39 28.31
N ARG A 272 38.97 8.92 28.81
CA ARG A 272 40.05 8.10 29.37
C ARG A 272 40.31 8.55 30.79
N VAL A 273 40.12 7.63 31.72
CA VAL A 273 40.45 7.84 33.14
C VAL A 273 41.47 6.76 33.52
N GLU A 274 42.70 7.18 33.80
CA GLU A 274 43.86 6.32 34.11
C GLU A 274 44.10 5.24 33.01
N ALA A 275 44.02 3.95 33.37
CA ALA A 275 44.25 2.84 32.46
C ALA A 275 42.97 2.38 31.72
N VAL A 276 41.81 2.94 32.04
CA VAL A 276 40.52 2.59 31.45
C VAL A 276 40.11 3.65 30.45
N GLY A 277 40.03 3.27 29.19
CA GLY A 277 39.53 4.12 28.10
C GLY A 277 38.19 3.62 27.59
N GLN A 278 37.19 4.48 27.49
CA GLN A 278 35.96 4.24 26.79
C GLN A 278 35.92 5.09 25.53
N THR A 279 35.71 4.43 24.40
CA THR A 279 35.49 5.09 23.10
C THR A 279 34.09 4.79 22.64
N TRP A 280 33.33 5.80 22.29
CA TRP A 280 31.98 5.66 21.75
C TRP A 280 32.03 5.90 20.24
N SER A 281 31.62 4.90 19.48
CA SER A 281 31.27 5.16 18.08
C SER A 281 30.08 6.12 18.04
N SER A 282 30.08 7.06 17.12
CA SER A 282 28.95 7.96 16.92
C SER A 282 27.69 7.14 16.55
N LEU A 283 26.82 6.90 17.52
CA LEU A 283 25.58 6.12 17.35
C LEU A 283 24.62 6.76 16.34
N PHE A 284 24.87 8.00 15.94
CA PHE A 284 24.02 8.79 15.06
C PHE A 284 24.59 9.06 13.67
N THR A 285 25.75 8.53 13.31
CA THR A 285 26.31 8.74 11.95
C THR A 285 25.45 8.12 10.86
N ASN A 286 24.55 7.18 11.21
CA ASN A 286 23.55 6.65 10.29
C ASN A 286 22.26 6.37 11.04
N ALA A 287 21.39 7.37 11.17
CA ALA A 287 20.03 7.22 11.71
C ALA A 287 19.15 6.17 10.97
N ARG A 288 19.70 5.52 9.93
CA ARG A 288 19.06 4.49 9.13
C ARG A 288 19.47 3.06 9.49
N GLN A 289 20.50 2.88 10.31
CA GLN A 289 20.95 1.54 10.70
C GLN A 289 20.76 1.33 12.21
N PRO A 290 20.08 0.27 12.63
CA PRO A 290 19.96 -0.08 14.03
C PRO A 290 21.33 -0.48 14.61
N PRO A 291 21.53 -0.33 15.93
CA PRO A 291 22.66 -0.90 16.63
C PRO A 291 22.82 -2.39 16.35
N PRO A 292 24.04 -2.96 16.37
CA PRO A 292 24.27 -4.35 15.97
C PRO A 292 23.41 -5.38 16.70
N GLN A 293 23.19 -5.23 18.01
CA GLN A 293 22.34 -6.12 18.80
C GLN A 293 20.88 -6.03 18.37
N VAL A 294 20.37 -4.80 18.14
CA VAL A 294 19.01 -4.57 17.64
C VAL A 294 18.86 -5.15 16.22
N ALA A 295 19.87 -4.96 15.36
CA ALA A 295 19.90 -5.53 14.03
C ALA A 295 19.83 -7.06 14.03
N ALA A 296 20.53 -7.72 14.98
CA ALA A 296 20.51 -9.18 15.13
C ALA A 296 19.11 -9.70 15.48
N LEU A 297 18.41 -9.05 16.41
CA LEU A 297 17.04 -9.41 16.78
C LEU A 297 16.06 -9.21 15.63
N LEU A 298 16.27 -8.18 14.80
CA LEU A 298 15.40 -7.84 13.69
C LEU A 298 15.71 -8.61 12.39
N ALA A 299 16.88 -9.26 12.29
CA ALA A 299 17.31 -9.94 11.07
C ALA A 299 16.28 -10.93 10.49
N PRO A 300 15.60 -11.80 11.31
CA PRO A 300 14.59 -12.75 10.79
C PRO A 300 13.34 -12.05 10.25
N TYR A 301 13.08 -10.81 10.66
CA TYR A 301 11.89 -10.04 10.29
C TYR A 301 12.14 -9.09 9.13
N ARG A 302 13.38 -8.91 8.73
CA ARG A 302 13.73 -8.02 7.63
C ARG A 302 13.22 -8.59 6.31
N ARG A 303 12.48 -7.78 5.57
CA ARG A 303 12.07 -8.12 4.22
C ARG A 303 13.27 -8.03 3.29
N HIS A 304 13.73 -9.17 2.80
CA HIS A 304 14.66 -9.20 1.68
C HIS A 304 13.89 -8.87 0.41
N ALA A 305 14.42 -7.99 -0.42
CA ALA A 305 13.91 -7.83 -1.77
C ALA A 305 14.17 -9.16 -2.49
N VAL A 306 13.16 -9.99 -2.62
CA VAL A 306 13.20 -11.08 -3.58
C VAL A 306 13.23 -10.37 -4.93
N GLY A 307 14.29 -10.59 -5.69
CA GLY A 307 14.40 -10.05 -7.05
C GLY A 307 13.23 -10.60 -7.86
N THR A 308 12.15 -9.84 -7.91
CA THR A 308 11.15 -10.04 -8.94
C THR A 308 11.84 -9.58 -10.22
N ASN A 309 12.15 -10.53 -11.10
CA ASN A 309 12.35 -10.23 -12.50
C ASN A 309 11.08 -9.54 -13.00
N GLN A 310 10.98 -8.24 -12.76
CA GLN A 310 10.03 -7.37 -13.41
C GLN A 310 10.85 -6.57 -14.42
N GLY A 311 11.05 -7.21 -15.59
CA GLY A 311 11.40 -6.52 -16.80
C GLY A 311 10.20 -5.80 -17.37
#